data_5ad6c376592a9bce8e9551fcbcf5ed48
#
_entry.id   5ad6c376592a9bce8e9551fcbcf5ed48
#
_cell.length_a   1.000
_cell.length_b   1.000
_cell.length_c   1.000
_cell.angle_alpha   90.00
_cell.angle_beta   90.00
_cell.angle_gamma   90.00
#
_symmetry.space_group_name_H-M   'P 1'
#
loop_
_entity.id
_entity.type
_entity.pdbx_description
1 polymer ?
#
loop_
_entity_poly.entity_id
_entity_poly.type
_entity_poly.pdbx_seq_one_letter_code
_entity_poly.pdbx_strand_id
1 'polypeptide(L)'
;MARNQSAGRQSATRPAAVKAAKPTVGSKQLGSHGRDIEMFLGQFDALEQRRQIREGMEASIIDRVAKNLLNVPVQTLLAGLGLPSSTILRKIAREERLSPAESDRVARVLYVFRLAMDVFENETLAAKWMQLPHAELAGLRPLEVLDSQPGYDRVRDLLMRVIYGIGA
;
A
#
# COMPACT_ATOMS: atom_id res chain seq x y z
N MET A 1 -45.68 66.81 -16.35
CA MET A 1 -46.07 65.99 -15.19
C MET A 1 -45.20 64.76 -15.20
N ALA A 2 -44.42 64.60 -14.10
CA ALA A 2 -43.42 63.57 -13.89
C ALA A 2 -44.03 62.19 -13.75
N ARG A 3 -43.25 61.15 -14.09
CA ARG A 3 -43.08 59.97 -13.25
C ARG A 3 -41.87 59.15 -13.65
N ASN A 4 -40.97 59.13 -12.74
CA ASN A 4 -39.78 58.36 -12.54
C ASN A 4 -40.15 56.88 -12.33
N GLN A 5 -39.49 55.93 -13.01
CA GLN A 5 -39.47 54.52 -12.60
C GLN A 5 -38.03 53.98 -12.69
N SER A 6 -37.45 53.81 -11.54
CA SER A 6 -36.20 53.18 -11.29
C SER A 6 -36.29 51.67 -11.55
N ALA A 7 -35.45 51.18 -12.45
CA ALA A 7 -35.24 49.75 -12.67
C ALA A 7 -34.20 49.20 -11.67
N GLY A 8 -34.67 48.34 -10.79
CA GLY A 8 -33.81 47.62 -9.83
C GLY A 8 -32.87 46.63 -10.50
N ARG A 9 -31.58 46.78 -10.28
CA ARG A 9 -30.55 45.79 -10.63
C ARG A 9 -30.68 44.61 -9.68
N GLN A 10 -31.06 43.46 -10.18
CA GLN A 10 -30.89 42.18 -9.47
C GLN A 10 -29.46 41.69 -9.68
N SER A 11 -28.67 41.74 -8.63
CA SER A 11 -27.35 41.12 -8.54
C SER A 11 -27.51 39.61 -8.43
N ALA A 12 -27.18 38.90 -9.51
CA ALA A 12 -27.06 37.46 -9.49
C ALA A 12 -25.79 37.05 -8.73
N THR A 13 -25.99 36.52 -7.54
CA THR A 13 -24.92 35.93 -6.71
C THR A 13 -24.47 34.61 -7.35
N ARG A 14 -23.24 34.56 -7.89
CA ARG A 14 -22.58 33.32 -8.33
C ARG A 14 -22.37 32.43 -7.12
N PRO A 15 -22.71 31.13 -7.17
CA PRO A 15 -22.29 30.20 -6.12
C PRO A 15 -20.78 30.01 -6.18
N ALA A 16 -20.13 30.16 -5.04
CA ALA A 16 -18.70 29.90 -4.86
C ALA A 16 -18.37 28.44 -5.18
N ALA A 17 -17.38 28.24 -6.05
CA ALA A 17 -16.84 26.93 -6.36
C ALA A 17 -16.25 26.32 -5.08
N VAL A 18 -16.86 25.23 -4.63
CA VAL A 18 -16.30 24.38 -3.57
C VAL A 18 -15.01 23.77 -4.10
N LYS A 19 -13.88 24.28 -3.66
CA LYS A 19 -12.56 23.69 -3.86
C LYS A 19 -12.57 22.32 -3.19
N ALA A 20 -12.57 21.26 -3.98
CA ALA A 20 -12.31 19.91 -3.50
C ALA A 20 -10.91 19.90 -2.85
N ALA A 21 -10.89 19.79 -1.54
CA ALA A 21 -9.66 19.59 -0.78
C ALA A 21 -9.12 18.20 -1.14
N LYS A 22 -7.93 18.15 -1.75
CA LYS A 22 -7.16 16.92 -1.88
C LYS A 22 -6.86 16.42 -0.47
N PRO A 23 -7.08 15.12 -0.16
CA PRO A 23 -6.65 14.58 1.10
C PRO A 23 -5.12 14.64 1.15
N THR A 24 -4.58 15.52 1.96
CA THR A 24 -3.17 15.52 2.33
C THR A 24 -2.98 14.38 3.30
N VAL A 25 -2.59 13.21 2.79
CA VAL A 25 -2.09 12.12 3.63
C VAL A 25 -0.84 12.65 4.30
N GLY A 26 -0.92 12.83 5.62
CA GLY A 26 0.20 13.26 6.43
C GLY A 26 1.33 12.26 6.30
N SER A 27 2.35 12.62 5.51
CA SER A 27 3.61 11.89 5.43
C SER A 27 4.34 12.05 6.76
N LYS A 28 4.08 11.13 7.68
CA LYS A 28 4.97 10.88 8.79
C LYS A 28 6.24 10.27 8.16
N GLN A 29 7.32 11.05 8.09
CA GLN A 29 8.59 10.65 7.49
C GLN A 29 9.08 9.36 8.18
N LEU A 30 8.98 8.22 7.48
CA LEU A 30 9.81 7.07 7.78
C LEU A 30 11.27 7.53 7.65
N GLY A 31 12.11 7.16 8.64
CA GLY A 31 13.52 7.54 8.63
C GLY A 31 14.23 7.11 7.33
N SER A 32 15.46 7.58 7.11
CA SER A 32 16.23 7.41 5.86
C SER A 32 16.30 5.99 5.28
N HIS A 33 15.89 4.99 6.04
CA HIS A 33 15.84 3.56 5.67
C HIS A 33 14.52 3.09 5.04
N GLY A 34 13.53 3.97 4.91
CA GLY A 34 12.23 3.64 4.31
C GLY A 34 11.95 4.32 2.96
N ARG A 35 12.88 5.15 2.46
CA ARG A 35 12.67 5.95 1.25
C ARG A 35 12.37 5.15 0.00
N ASP A 36 12.92 3.97 -0.16
CA ASP A 36 12.67 3.09 -1.29
C ASP A 36 11.28 2.45 -1.21
N ILE A 37 10.80 2.08 -0.01
CA ILE A 37 9.43 1.62 0.22
C ILE A 37 8.44 2.76 -0.04
N GLU A 38 8.69 3.95 0.54
CA GLU A 38 7.86 5.13 0.30
C GLU A 38 7.85 5.52 -1.18
N MET A 39 9.01 5.49 -1.84
CA MET A 39 9.13 5.78 -3.26
C MET A 39 8.36 4.75 -4.10
N PHE A 40 8.47 3.46 -3.80
CA PHE A 40 7.73 2.41 -4.50
C PHE A 40 6.21 2.56 -4.29
N LEU A 41 5.76 2.77 -3.06
CA LEU A 41 4.34 2.96 -2.73
C LEU A 41 3.79 4.31 -3.20
N GLY A 42 4.64 5.34 -3.28
CA GLY A 42 4.28 6.67 -3.76
C GLY A 42 4.21 6.80 -5.28
N GLN A 43 4.75 5.84 -6.01
CA GLN A 43 4.68 5.82 -7.47
C GLN A 43 3.27 5.42 -7.92
N PHE A 44 2.63 6.34 -8.65
CA PHE A 44 1.33 6.07 -9.29
C PHE A 44 1.46 5.42 -10.68
N ASP A 45 2.70 5.32 -11.20
CA ASP A 45 2.97 4.69 -12.49
C ASP A 45 3.21 3.19 -12.35
N ALA A 46 2.22 2.41 -12.77
CA ALA A 46 2.30 0.95 -12.78
C ALA A 46 3.43 0.40 -13.68
N LEU A 47 3.81 1.13 -14.74
CA LEU A 47 4.89 0.70 -15.63
C LEU A 47 6.25 0.88 -14.96
N GLU A 48 6.43 1.94 -14.18
CA GLU A 48 7.63 2.16 -13.40
C GLU A 48 7.79 1.12 -12.28
N GLN A 49 6.71 0.81 -11.56
CA GLN A 49 6.70 -0.28 -10.57
C GLN A 49 7.05 -1.62 -11.21
N ARG A 50 6.45 -1.92 -12.38
CA ARG A 50 6.77 -3.12 -13.16
C ARG A 50 8.24 -3.15 -13.56
N ARG A 51 8.83 -2.01 -13.98
CA ARG A 51 10.25 -1.92 -14.32
C ARG A 51 11.12 -2.27 -13.12
N GLN A 52 10.86 -1.69 -11.96
CA GLN A 52 11.60 -1.97 -10.72
C GLN A 52 11.54 -3.45 -10.30
N ILE A 53 10.36 -4.06 -10.42
CA ILE A 53 10.19 -5.49 -10.16
C ILE A 53 11.04 -6.33 -11.14
N ARG A 54 11.06 -5.96 -12.43
CA ARG A 54 11.82 -6.69 -13.45
C ARG A 54 13.32 -6.50 -13.34
N GLU A 55 13.79 -5.35 -12.96
CA GLU A 55 15.21 -5.07 -12.70
C GLU A 55 15.69 -5.74 -11.41
N GLY A 56 14.76 -6.13 -10.54
CA GLY A 56 15.02 -6.67 -9.22
C GLY A 56 15.19 -5.59 -8.17
N MET A 57 14.47 -5.70 -7.07
CA MET A 57 14.64 -4.84 -5.90
C MET A 57 15.93 -5.20 -5.15
N GLU A 58 16.50 -4.26 -4.41
CA GLU A 58 17.61 -4.56 -3.51
C GLU A 58 17.16 -5.53 -2.40
N ALA A 59 17.94 -6.57 -2.12
CA ALA A 59 17.56 -7.60 -1.15
C ALA A 59 17.33 -7.04 0.26
N SER A 60 18.00 -5.96 0.60
CA SER A 60 17.83 -5.24 1.88
C SER A 60 16.41 -4.71 2.12
N ILE A 61 15.57 -4.59 1.06
CA ILE A 61 14.15 -4.22 1.21
C ILE A 61 13.39 -5.21 2.10
N ILE A 62 13.77 -6.48 2.11
CA ILE A 62 13.15 -7.54 2.95
C ILE A 62 13.32 -7.21 4.42
N ASP A 63 14.52 -6.82 4.83
CA ASP A 63 14.80 -6.40 6.20
C ASP A 63 13.93 -5.21 6.62
N ARG A 64 13.80 -4.22 5.73
CA ARG A 64 12.99 -3.02 5.98
C ARG A 64 11.51 -3.32 6.05
N VAL A 65 11.00 -4.14 5.14
CA VAL A 65 9.59 -4.57 5.15
C VAL A 65 9.29 -5.36 6.43
N ALA A 66 10.14 -6.31 6.80
CA ALA A 66 9.95 -7.11 8.00
C ALA A 66 9.99 -6.26 9.28
N LYS A 67 11.06 -5.49 9.47
CA LYS A 67 11.32 -4.79 10.73
C LYS A 67 10.56 -3.49 10.86
N ASN A 68 10.57 -2.67 9.81
CA ASN A 68 10.04 -1.30 9.90
C ASN A 68 8.56 -1.22 9.51
N LEU A 69 8.11 -2.05 8.57
CA LEU A 69 6.73 -1.99 8.09
C LEU A 69 5.81 -2.96 8.85
N LEU A 70 6.20 -4.23 8.96
CA LEU A 70 5.37 -5.27 9.56
C LEU A 70 5.68 -5.55 11.03
N ASN A 71 6.84 -5.13 11.51
CA ASN A 71 7.35 -5.43 12.85
C ASN A 71 7.37 -6.94 13.15
N VAL A 72 7.92 -7.71 12.23
CA VAL A 72 8.08 -9.17 12.33
C VAL A 72 9.55 -9.58 12.14
N PRO A 73 9.96 -10.76 12.65
CA PRO A 73 11.23 -11.35 12.27
C PRO A 73 11.34 -11.56 10.76
N VAL A 74 12.52 -11.35 10.18
CA VAL A 74 12.77 -11.54 8.74
C VAL A 74 12.39 -12.94 8.29
N GLN A 75 12.67 -13.95 9.11
CA GLN A 75 12.33 -15.34 8.84
C GLN A 75 10.82 -15.56 8.69
N THR A 76 10.01 -14.84 9.47
CA THR A 76 8.54 -14.89 9.37
C THR A 76 8.07 -14.35 8.03
N LEU A 77 8.65 -13.23 7.57
CA LEU A 77 8.35 -12.68 6.25
C LEU A 77 8.77 -13.64 5.13
N LEU A 78 9.98 -14.18 5.21
CA LEU A 78 10.50 -15.10 4.19
C LEU A 78 9.67 -16.39 4.10
N ALA A 79 9.26 -16.95 5.23
CA ALA A 79 8.39 -18.12 5.28
C ALA A 79 7.02 -17.82 4.65
N GLY A 80 6.40 -16.69 5.02
CA GLY A 80 5.10 -16.28 4.46
C GLY A 80 5.15 -16.05 2.94
N LEU A 81 6.27 -15.59 2.42
CA LEU A 81 6.47 -15.39 0.97
C LEU A 81 6.97 -16.64 0.24
N GLY A 82 7.18 -17.75 0.93
CA GLY A 82 7.76 -18.96 0.34
C GLY A 82 9.16 -18.72 -0.25
N LEU A 83 9.96 -17.82 0.36
CA LEU A 83 11.30 -17.49 -0.09
C LEU A 83 12.35 -18.28 0.69
N PRO A 84 13.38 -18.84 0.02
CA PRO A 84 14.42 -19.63 0.68
C PRO A 84 15.32 -18.74 1.54
N SER A 85 15.21 -18.85 2.86
CA SER A 85 15.86 -17.97 3.83
C SER A 85 17.37 -17.87 3.63
N SER A 86 18.08 -18.99 3.44
CA SER A 86 19.53 -19.00 3.26
C SER A 86 19.97 -18.22 2.01
N THR A 87 19.25 -18.36 0.91
CA THR A 87 19.53 -17.63 -0.34
C THR A 87 19.31 -16.14 -0.18
N ILE A 88 18.18 -15.75 0.43
CA ILE A 88 17.84 -14.33 0.60
C ILE A 88 18.76 -13.65 1.60
N LEU A 89 19.04 -14.28 2.74
CA LEU A 89 19.96 -13.72 3.74
C LEU A 89 21.38 -13.53 3.17
N ARG A 90 21.84 -14.45 2.30
CA ARG A 90 23.10 -14.28 1.58
C ARG A 90 23.07 -13.08 0.64
N LYS A 91 21.96 -12.88 -0.10
CA LYS A 91 21.79 -11.72 -0.99
C LYS A 91 21.81 -10.41 -0.17
N ILE A 92 21.14 -10.37 0.98
CA ILE A 92 21.17 -9.21 1.87
C ILE A 92 22.59 -8.90 2.32
N ALA A 93 23.32 -9.93 2.78
CA ALA A 93 24.69 -9.77 3.27
C ALA A 93 25.70 -9.32 2.18
N ARG A 94 25.40 -9.63 0.91
CA ARG A 94 26.24 -9.24 -0.25
C ARG A 94 25.74 -8.03 -1.00
N GLU A 95 24.70 -7.36 -0.51
CA GLU A 95 24.05 -6.21 -1.17
C GLU A 95 23.60 -6.53 -2.61
N GLU A 96 23.19 -7.77 -2.85
CA GLU A 96 22.72 -8.23 -4.16
C GLU A 96 21.24 -7.83 -4.38
N ARG A 97 20.81 -7.93 -5.64
CA ARG A 97 19.41 -7.75 -6.01
C ARG A 97 18.62 -9.06 -5.89
N LEU A 98 17.33 -8.91 -5.59
CA LEU A 98 16.36 -9.99 -5.71
C LEU A 98 16.14 -10.30 -7.21
N SER A 99 15.77 -11.53 -7.50
CA SER A 99 15.26 -11.88 -8.83
C SER A 99 13.92 -11.18 -9.09
N PRO A 100 13.46 -11.08 -10.35
CA PRO A 100 12.12 -10.55 -10.66
C PRO A 100 11.00 -11.27 -9.90
N ALA A 101 11.07 -12.60 -9.78
CA ALA A 101 10.07 -13.39 -9.06
C ALA A 101 10.08 -13.14 -7.55
N GLU A 102 11.25 -12.98 -6.94
CA GLU A 102 11.40 -12.62 -5.53
C GLU A 102 10.89 -11.19 -5.28
N SER A 103 11.22 -10.26 -6.18
CA SER A 103 10.76 -8.86 -6.13
C SER A 103 9.24 -8.75 -6.26
N ASP A 104 8.61 -9.56 -7.13
CA ASP A 104 7.16 -9.59 -7.31
C ASP A 104 6.45 -10.01 -6.00
N ARG A 105 6.97 -11.01 -5.28
CA ARG A 105 6.42 -11.41 -3.99
C ARG A 105 6.52 -10.30 -2.94
N VAL A 106 7.64 -9.59 -2.88
CA VAL A 106 7.81 -8.42 -2.01
C VAL A 106 6.84 -7.30 -2.40
N ALA A 107 6.69 -7.02 -3.70
CA ALA A 107 5.76 -6.01 -4.20
C ALA A 107 4.32 -6.30 -3.79
N ARG A 108 3.87 -7.56 -3.81
CA ARG A 108 2.53 -7.95 -3.33
C ARG A 108 2.31 -7.58 -1.86
N VAL A 109 3.31 -7.79 -1.01
CA VAL A 109 3.24 -7.37 0.41
C VAL A 109 3.05 -5.87 0.51
N LEU A 110 3.84 -5.09 -0.24
CA LEU A 110 3.75 -3.64 -0.24
C LEU A 110 2.38 -3.14 -0.74
N TYR A 111 1.84 -3.73 -1.81
CA TYR A 111 0.51 -3.37 -2.33
C TYR A 111 -0.61 -3.68 -1.33
N VAL A 112 -0.58 -4.86 -0.72
CA VAL A 112 -1.58 -5.24 0.29
C VAL A 112 -1.47 -4.36 1.53
N PHE A 113 -0.24 -4.06 1.98
CA PHE A 113 -0.03 -3.15 3.10
C PHE A 113 -0.60 -1.76 2.82
N ARG A 114 -0.39 -1.22 1.62
CA ARG A 114 -0.98 0.05 1.22
C ARG A 114 -2.50 0.02 1.26
N LEU A 115 -3.13 -1.01 0.68
CA LEU A 115 -4.59 -1.17 0.76
C LEU A 115 -5.09 -1.29 2.21
N ALA A 116 -4.36 -2.01 3.06
CA ALA A 116 -4.67 -2.08 4.48
C ALA A 116 -4.53 -0.72 5.17
N MET A 117 -3.54 0.09 4.79
CA MET A 117 -3.42 1.47 5.26
C MET A 117 -4.62 2.34 4.85
N ASP A 118 -5.12 2.18 3.62
CA ASP A 118 -6.31 2.91 3.16
C ASP A 118 -7.57 2.50 3.92
N VAL A 119 -7.65 1.24 4.40
CA VAL A 119 -8.76 0.72 5.21
C VAL A 119 -8.69 1.17 6.66
N PHE A 120 -7.52 1.01 7.28
CA PHE A 120 -7.38 1.17 8.73
C PHE A 120 -6.91 2.58 9.13
N GLU A 121 -6.42 3.37 8.18
CA GLU A 121 -5.81 4.70 8.39
C GLU A 121 -4.75 4.70 9.52
N ASN A 122 -4.18 3.53 9.80
CA ASN A 122 -3.23 3.30 10.88
C ASN A 122 -2.23 2.19 10.51
N GLU A 123 -0.95 2.52 10.50
CA GLU A 123 0.14 1.63 10.12
C GLU A 123 0.24 0.39 11.01
N THR A 124 0.11 0.58 12.33
CA THR A 124 0.16 -0.53 13.29
C THR A 124 -1.01 -1.49 13.12
N LEU A 125 -2.21 -0.97 12.86
CA LEU A 125 -3.39 -1.80 12.61
C LEU A 125 -3.27 -2.54 11.28
N ALA A 126 -2.79 -1.89 10.23
CA ALA A 126 -2.53 -2.51 8.93
C ALA A 126 -1.52 -3.66 9.06
N ALA A 127 -0.38 -3.41 9.71
CA ALA A 127 0.64 -4.43 9.97
C ALA A 127 0.10 -5.60 10.79
N LYS A 128 -0.69 -5.31 11.83
CA LYS A 128 -1.31 -6.34 12.69
C LYS A 128 -2.33 -7.17 11.90
N TRP A 129 -3.17 -6.54 11.07
CA TRP A 129 -4.14 -7.22 10.25
C TRP A 129 -3.49 -8.24 9.31
N MET A 130 -2.36 -7.91 8.69
CA MET A 130 -1.62 -8.81 7.81
C MET A 130 -1.07 -10.06 8.53
N GLN A 131 -1.00 -10.03 9.85
CA GLN A 131 -0.46 -11.10 10.68
C GLN A 131 -1.53 -11.92 11.41
N LEU A 132 -2.80 -11.54 11.33
CA LEU A 132 -3.91 -12.26 11.98
C LEU A 132 -4.53 -13.28 11.04
N PRO A 133 -4.88 -14.49 11.53
CA PRO A 133 -5.63 -15.46 10.76
C PRO A 133 -7.01 -14.93 10.39
N HIS A 134 -7.46 -15.22 9.16
CA HIS A 134 -8.79 -14.85 8.67
C HIS A 134 -9.58 -16.05 8.21
N ALA A 135 -10.84 -16.16 8.62
CA ALA A 135 -11.72 -17.26 8.23
C ALA A 135 -11.87 -17.37 6.70
N GLU A 136 -11.96 -16.23 6.01
CA GLU A 136 -12.06 -16.18 4.55
C GLU A 136 -10.77 -16.58 3.81
N LEU A 137 -9.67 -16.72 4.52
CA LEU A 137 -8.40 -17.26 4.03
C LEU A 137 -8.15 -18.69 4.57
N ALA A 138 -9.21 -19.41 4.92
CA ALA A 138 -9.13 -20.75 5.51
C ALA A 138 -8.28 -20.79 6.82
N GLY A 139 -8.33 -19.72 7.60
CA GLY A 139 -7.57 -19.59 8.84
C GLY A 139 -6.11 -19.17 8.64
N LEU A 140 -5.68 -18.94 7.42
CA LEU A 140 -4.34 -18.42 7.13
C LEU A 140 -4.26 -16.90 7.36
N ARG A 141 -3.05 -16.42 7.56
CA ARG A 141 -2.75 -14.99 7.65
C ARG A 141 -2.65 -14.39 6.23
N PRO A 142 -3.05 -13.14 5.99
CA PRO A 142 -2.82 -12.50 4.70
C PRO A 142 -1.38 -12.65 4.21
N LEU A 143 -0.40 -12.46 5.09
CA LEU A 143 1.03 -12.59 4.75
C LEU A 143 1.40 -13.98 4.20
N GLU A 144 0.74 -15.04 4.64
CA GLU A 144 1.05 -16.44 4.27
C GLU A 144 0.52 -16.85 2.89
N VAL A 145 -0.39 -16.08 2.30
CA VAL A 145 -0.99 -16.39 1.00
C VAL A 145 -0.49 -15.47 -0.13
N LEU A 146 0.40 -14.51 0.18
CA LEU A 146 0.97 -13.58 -0.80
C LEU A 146 2.11 -14.19 -1.65
N ASP A 147 2.48 -15.43 -1.38
CA ASP A 147 3.42 -16.20 -2.21
C ASP A 147 2.91 -16.48 -3.62
N SER A 148 1.60 -16.39 -3.82
CA SER A 148 0.91 -16.70 -5.06
C SER A 148 0.00 -15.58 -5.55
N GLN A 149 -0.27 -15.51 -6.87
CA GLN A 149 -1.19 -14.53 -7.43
C GLN A 149 -2.65 -14.75 -6.96
N PRO A 150 -3.20 -15.98 -6.93
CA PRO A 150 -4.54 -16.20 -6.40
C PRO A 150 -4.71 -15.77 -4.93
N GLY A 151 -3.67 -15.99 -4.12
CA GLY A 151 -3.66 -15.54 -2.72
C GLY A 151 -3.68 -14.02 -2.62
N TYR A 152 -2.86 -13.33 -3.40
CA TYR A 152 -2.87 -11.88 -3.48
C TYR A 152 -4.24 -11.33 -3.89
N ASP A 153 -4.85 -11.88 -4.95
CA ASP A 153 -6.17 -11.46 -5.43
C ASP A 153 -7.22 -11.63 -4.32
N ARG A 154 -7.19 -12.75 -3.61
CA ARG A 154 -8.12 -13.00 -2.49
C ARG A 154 -7.97 -12.00 -1.35
N VAL A 155 -6.75 -11.70 -0.94
CA VAL A 155 -6.46 -10.70 0.11
C VAL A 155 -6.89 -9.30 -0.33
N ARG A 156 -6.57 -8.93 -1.56
CA ARG A 156 -7.00 -7.66 -2.15
C ARG A 156 -8.53 -7.53 -2.12
N ASP A 157 -9.25 -8.55 -2.57
CA ASP A 157 -10.71 -8.54 -2.62
C ASP A 157 -11.34 -8.44 -1.22
N LEU A 158 -10.71 -9.03 -0.19
CA LEU A 158 -11.11 -8.83 1.20
C LEU A 158 -11.06 -7.36 1.62
N LEU A 159 -9.93 -6.70 1.37
CA LEU A 159 -9.74 -5.29 1.71
C LEU A 159 -10.67 -4.37 0.89
N MET A 160 -10.82 -4.65 -0.41
CA MET A 160 -11.69 -3.87 -1.29
C MET A 160 -13.16 -3.94 -0.85
N ARG A 161 -13.64 -5.08 -0.36
CA ARG A 161 -14.99 -5.20 0.20
C ARG A 161 -15.19 -4.29 1.41
N VAL A 162 -14.19 -4.16 2.27
CA VAL A 162 -14.24 -3.23 3.41
C VAL A 162 -14.30 -1.79 2.94
N ILE A 163 -13.47 -1.41 1.97
CA ILE A 163 -13.43 -0.03 1.42
C ILE A 163 -14.78 0.36 0.80
N TYR A 164 -15.40 -0.53 0.04
CA TYR A 164 -16.63 -0.23 -0.68
C TYR A 164 -17.90 -0.62 0.07
N GLY A 165 -17.81 -1.16 1.28
CA GLY A 165 -18.97 -1.57 2.08
C GLY A 165 -19.79 -2.68 1.42
N ILE A 166 -19.21 -3.50 0.55
CA ILE A 166 -19.88 -4.58 -0.15
C ILE A 166 -19.82 -5.85 0.73
N GLY A 167 -20.85 -6.04 1.51
CA GLY A 167 -21.13 -7.30 2.20
C GLY A 167 -20.46 -7.48 3.55
N ALA A 168 -21.17 -7.09 4.59
CA ALA A 168 -21.16 -7.80 5.86
C ALA A 168 -22.33 -8.79 5.86
#